data_969a046453b71c6c5bd06a56f761c064
#
_entry.id   969a046453b71c6c5bd06a56f761c064
#
_cell.length_a   1.000
_cell.length_b   1.000
_cell.length_c   1.000
_cell.angle_alpha   90.00
_cell.angle_beta   90.00
_cell.angle_gamma   90.00
#
_symmetry.space_group_name_H-M   'P 1'
#
loop_
_entity.id
_entity.type
_entity.pdbx_description
1 polymer ?
#
loop_
_entity_poly.entity_id
_entity_poly.type
_entity_poly.pdbx_seq_one_letter_code
_entity_poly.pdbx_strand_id
1 'polypeptide(L)'
;MSRAHVLRIAASGLLALALGAWPHLALTQTPESSPLKIGMVGAGREGGALGTLFVKAGHPVMFSSRNPERLKDLAAGLGPLAQAGMVEQAVAFGDVVALVVPYPAIEEIGKAHASALATKVLVLDVSNPIPRRDGEDFVKRVNDQGGAGLMTAKLVPGAHIVRAFNAIGSGQLATLAHRAGNPVGVPIAGDDAKAIATAEALIRGIGFEPVLVGGLAMGKHLVPGTPLGGVHTPAELRQIAATLR
;
A
#
# COMPACT_ATOMS: atom_id res chain seq x y z
N MET A 1 -19.59 -88.97 -48.69
CA MET A 1 -20.85 -88.24 -48.98
C MET A 1 -21.38 -87.68 -47.64
N SER A 2 -21.37 -86.41 -47.42
CA SER A 2 -22.31 -85.64 -46.65
C SER A 2 -21.74 -84.25 -46.36
N ARG A 3 -22.45 -83.24 -46.72
CA ARG A 3 -22.11 -81.82 -46.61
C ARG A 3 -22.43 -81.31 -45.22
N ALA A 4 -21.50 -80.70 -44.53
CA ALA A 4 -21.72 -79.94 -43.30
C ALA A 4 -21.70 -78.46 -43.62
N HIS A 5 -22.83 -77.80 -43.37
CA HIS A 5 -23.01 -76.36 -43.45
C HIS A 5 -22.36 -75.68 -42.26
N VAL A 6 -21.49 -74.73 -42.55
CA VAL A 6 -20.89 -73.85 -41.56
C VAL A 6 -21.72 -72.58 -41.43
N LEU A 7 -22.38 -72.38 -40.29
CA LEU A 7 -23.11 -71.19 -39.91
C LEU A 7 -22.15 -70.14 -39.39
N ARG A 8 -21.98 -69.00 -40.08
CA ARG A 8 -21.24 -67.84 -39.63
C ARG A 8 -22.12 -66.93 -38.82
N ILE A 9 -21.88 -66.81 -37.53
CA ILE A 9 -22.53 -65.80 -36.66
C ILE A 9 -21.60 -64.58 -36.66
N ALA A 10 -22.10 -63.49 -37.19
CA ALA A 10 -21.45 -62.18 -37.14
C ALA A 10 -21.86 -61.53 -35.79
N ALA A 11 -20.91 -61.37 -34.89
CA ALA A 11 -21.08 -60.59 -33.67
C ALA A 11 -20.70 -59.12 -33.96
N SER A 12 -21.71 -58.28 -34.05
CA SER A 12 -21.50 -56.80 -34.14
C SER A 12 -21.28 -56.25 -32.75
N GLY A 13 -20.02 -55.97 -32.40
CA GLY A 13 -19.67 -55.27 -31.16
C GLY A 13 -19.94 -53.76 -31.32
N LEU A 14 -20.91 -53.25 -30.59
CA LEU A 14 -21.13 -51.81 -30.38
C LEU A 14 -20.07 -51.30 -29.37
N LEU A 15 -19.11 -50.53 -29.85
CA LEU A 15 -18.14 -49.83 -29.01
C LEU A 15 -18.81 -48.48 -28.58
N ALA A 16 -19.32 -48.44 -27.36
CA ALA A 16 -19.87 -47.23 -26.76
C ALA A 16 -18.68 -46.33 -26.30
N LEU A 17 -18.43 -45.26 -27.04
CA LEU A 17 -17.54 -44.19 -26.60
C LEU A 17 -18.19 -43.40 -25.45
N ALA A 18 -17.78 -43.66 -24.22
CA ALA A 18 -18.11 -42.83 -23.08
C ALA A 18 -17.26 -41.55 -23.15
N LEU A 19 -17.85 -40.47 -23.66
CA LEU A 19 -17.29 -39.13 -23.54
C LEU A 19 -17.40 -38.69 -22.08
N GLY A 20 -16.30 -38.88 -21.32
CA GLY A 20 -16.17 -38.38 -19.97
C GLY A 20 -16.21 -36.85 -20.00
N ALA A 21 -17.32 -36.27 -19.53
CA ALA A 21 -17.38 -34.84 -19.21
C ALA A 21 -16.45 -34.56 -18.03
N TRP A 22 -15.31 -34.02 -18.31
CA TRP A 22 -14.45 -33.46 -17.26
C TRP A 22 -15.10 -32.18 -16.75
N PRO A 23 -15.32 -32.04 -15.43
CA PRO A 23 -15.80 -30.77 -14.90
C PRO A 23 -14.71 -29.73 -15.16
N HIS A 24 -15.00 -28.76 -16.04
CA HIS A 24 -14.18 -27.56 -16.13
C HIS A 24 -14.28 -26.87 -14.78
N LEU A 25 -13.23 -26.98 -13.96
CA LEU A 25 -13.01 -26.11 -12.81
C LEU A 25 -12.90 -24.70 -13.39
N ALA A 26 -14.02 -23.97 -13.36
CA ALA A 26 -14.02 -22.54 -13.61
C ALA A 26 -13.12 -21.93 -12.53
N LEU A 27 -11.91 -21.54 -12.91
CA LEU A 27 -11.06 -20.66 -12.10
C LEU A 27 -11.90 -19.39 -11.91
N THR A 28 -12.48 -19.25 -10.73
CA THR A 28 -13.11 -18.01 -10.30
C THR A 28 -12.01 -16.96 -10.31
N GLN A 29 -11.93 -16.18 -11.39
CA GLN A 29 -11.10 -14.98 -11.40
C GLN A 29 -11.68 -14.09 -10.29
N THR A 30 -10.90 -13.93 -9.22
CA THR A 30 -11.17 -12.86 -8.25
C THR A 30 -11.28 -11.59 -9.08
N PRO A 31 -12.36 -10.79 -8.95
CA PRO A 31 -12.46 -9.55 -9.71
C PRO A 31 -11.22 -8.72 -9.38
N GLU A 32 -10.38 -8.47 -10.39
CA GLU A 32 -9.30 -7.50 -10.27
C GLU A 32 -9.95 -6.17 -9.88
N SER A 33 -9.78 -5.79 -8.62
CA SER A 33 -10.23 -4.48 -8.18
C SER A 33 -9.51 -3.44 -9.04
N SER A 34 -10.27 -2.53 -9.65
CA SER A 34 -9.70 -1.44 -10.45
C SER A 34 -8.57 -0.76 -9.68
N PRO A 35 -7.47 -0.41 -10.35
CA PRO A 35 -6.33 0.22 -9.68
C PRO A 35 -6.77 1.48 -8.93
N LEU A 36 -6.48 1.56 -7.64
CA LEU A 36 -6.80 2.72 -6.82
C LEU A 36 -6.01 3.94 -7.30
N LYS A 37 -6.66 5.08 -7.39
CA LYS A 37 -6.02 6.37 -7.64
C LYS A 37 -5.34 6.84 -6.36
N ILE A 38 -4.10 7.31 -6.46
CA ILE A 38 -3.31 7.75 -5.31
C ILE A 38 -2.97 9.22 -5.44
N GLY A 39 -3.46 10.02 -4.50
CA GLY A 39 -3.05 11.41 -4.32
C GLY A 39 -1.80 11.47 -3.44
N MET A 40 -0.64 11.78 -4.02
CA MET A 40 0.63 11.90 -3.31
C MET A 40 0.81 13.32 -2.80
N VAL A 41 0.46 13.59 -1.55
CA VAL A 41 0.61 14.90 -0.92
C VAL A 41 2.04 15.03 -0.39
N GLY A 42 2.86 15.79 -1.14
CA GLY A 42 4.29 15.94 -0.90
C GLY A 42 5.13 14.98 -1.75
N ALA A 43 5.46 15.40 -2.97
CA ALA A 43 6.31 14.67 -3.90
C ALA A 43 7.80 15.09 -3.81
N GLY A 44 8.32 15.17 -2.59
CA GLY A 44 9.75 15.28 -2.33
C GLY A 44 10.46 13.95 -2.63
N ARG A 45 11.68 13.76 -2.09
CA ARG A 45 12.44 12.53 -2.33
C ARG A 45 11.66 11.27 -1.95
N GLU A 46 11.04 11.26 -0.76
CA GLU A 46 10.28 10.10 -0.27
C GLU A 46 9.01 9.87 -1.09
N GLY A 47 8.18 10.92 -1.23
CA GLY A 47 6.91 10.81 -1.98
C GLY A 47 7.13 10.55 -3.47
N GLY A 48 8.19 11.11 -4.07
CA GLY A 48 8.57 10.79 -5.45
C GLY A 48 8.97 9.33 -5.63
N ALA A 49 9.79 8.79 -4.72
CA ALA A 49 10.21 7.39 -4.77
C ALA A 49 9.05 6.42 -4.54
N LEU A 50 8.25 6.65 -3.50
CA LEU A 50 7.09 5.81 -3.17
C LEU A 50 6.02 5.87 -4.27
N GLY A 51 5.69 7.07 -4.76
CA GLY A 51 4.74 7.25 -5.86
C GLY A 51 5.20 6.60 -7.16
N THR A 52 6.51 6.59 -7.44
CA THR A 52 7.09 5.87 -8.57
C THR A 52 6.83 4.36 -8.47
N LEU A 53 6.92 3.77 -7.28
CA LEU A 53 6.60 2.36 -7.07
C LEU A 53 5.11 2.09 -7.31
N PHE A 54 4.22 2.96 -6.85
CA PHE A 54 2.78 2.82 -7.11
C PHE A 54 2.46 2.93 -8.61
N VAL A 55 3.07 3.87 -9.35
CA VAL A 55 2.90 3.96 -10.81
C VAL A 55 3.35 2.67 -11.49
N LYS A 56 4.53 2.12 -11.10
CA LYS A 56 5.05 0.86 -11.63
C LYS A 56 4.16 -0.34 -11.31
N ALA A 57 3.43 -0.30 -10.20
CA ALA A 57 2.43 -1.31 -9.83
C ALA A 57 1.07 -1.11 -10.54
N GLY A 58 0.95 -0.12 -11.45
CA GLY A 58 -0.25 0.11 -12.24
C GLY A 58 -1.27 1.09 -11.63
N HIS A 59 -0.94 1.74 -10.52
CA HIS A 59 -1.82 2.73 -9.90
C HIS A 59 -1.67 4.11 -10.56
N PRO A 60 -2.77 4.80 -10.91
CA PRO A 60 -2.73 6.21 -11.27
C PRO A 60 -2.29 7.05 -10.06
N VAL A 61 -1.27 7.91 -10.23
CA VAL A 61 -0.71 8.74 -9.16
C VAL A 61 -0.71 10.22 -9.56
N MET A 62 -1.26 11.07 -8.71
CA MET A 62 -1.07 12.51 -8.83
C MET A 62 -0.05 12.97 -7.78
N PHE A 63 1.14 13.32 -8.25
CA PHE A 63 2.20 13.91 -7.42
C PHE A 63 1.90 15.38 -7.14
N SER A 64 2.00 15.81 -5.89
CA SER A 64 1.71 17.19 -5.57
C SER A 64 2.77 17.88 -4.75
N SER A 65 2.87 19.17 -4.95
CA SER A 65 3.66 20.09 -4.14
C SER A 65 3.08 21.52 -4.23
N ARG A 66 3.61 22.43 -3.42
CA ARG A 66 3.32 23.89 -3.52
C ARG A 66 3.81 24.51 -4.84
N ASN A 67 4.69 23.81 -5.56
CA ASN A 67 5.19 24.18 -6.86
C ASN A 67 5.15 22.98 -7.83
N PRO A 68 3.99 22.65 -8.41
CA PRO A 68 3.79 21.46 -9.23
C PRO A 68 4.60 21.47 -10.54
N GLU A 69 5.04 22.63 -11.02
CA GLU A 69 5.88 22.74 -12.22
C GLU A 69 7.17 21.92 -12.09
N ARG A 70 7.73 21.83 -10.87
CA ARG A 70 8.93 21.04 -10.59
C ARG A 70 8.71 19.53 -10.64
N LEU A 71 7.47 19.09 -10.74
CA LEU A 71 7.09 17.67 -10.79
C LEU A 71 6.74 17.20 -12.21
N LYS A 72 6.72 18.10 -13.18
CA LYS A 72 6.37 17.78 -14.57
C LYS A 72 7.29 16.73 -15.17
N ASP A 73 8.59 16.88 -14.98
CA ASP A 73 9.58 15.94 -15.52
C ASP A 73 9.45 14.55 -14.85
N LEU A 74 9.20 14.51 -13.53
CA LEU A 74 8.92 13.27 -12.83
C LEU A 74 7.68 12.58 -13.40
N ALA A 75 6.59 13.31 -13.54
CA ALA A 75 5.35 12.75 -14.06
C ALA A 75 5.49 12.29 -15.53
N ALA A 76 6.09 13.12 -16.38
CA ALA A 76 6.32 12.79 -17.80
C ALA A 76 7.21 11.54 -17.95
N GLY A 77 8.25 11.40 -17.12
CA GLY A 77 9.14 10.23 -17.13
C GLY A 77 8.49 8.92 -16.68
N LEU A 78 7.37 9.01 -15.95
CA LEU A 78 6.62 7.84 -15.47
C LEU A 78 5.45 7.44 -16.38
N GLY A 79 5.10 8.27 -17.37
CA GLY A 79 4.09 7.96 -18.37
C GLY A 79 2.65 8.30 -17.95
N PRO A 80 1.63 7.74 -18.62
CA PRO A 80 0.24 8.22 -18.55
C PRO A 80 -0.46 8.03 -17.20
N LEU A 81 0.07 7.17 -16.34
CA LEU A 81 -0.48 6.95 -14.99
C LEU A 81 0.00 8.00 -13.98
N ALA A 82 0.97 8.85 -14.34
CA ALA A 82 1.52 9.87 -13.47
C ALA A 82 1.07 11.27 -13.87
N GLN A 83 0.67 12.08 -12.90
CA GLN A 83 0.26 13.46 -13.09
C GLN A 83 0.93 14.35 -12.03
N ALA A 84 1.11 15.62 -12.35
CA ALA A 84 1.58 16.64 -11.40
C ALA A 84 0.46 17.62 -11.10
N GLY A 85 0.33 18.07 -9.85
CA GLY A 85 -0.71 19.00 -9.45
C GLY A 85 -0.45 19.68 -8.10
N MET A 86 -1.39 20.52 -7.70
CA MET A 86 -1.44 21.12 -6.38
C MET A 86 -1.95 20.11 -5.34
N VAL A 87 -1.72 20.38 -4.06
CA VAL A 87 -2.19 19.52 -2.95
C VAL A 87 -3.69 19.27 -3.01
N GLU A 88 -4.48 20.30 -3.23
CA GLU A 88 -5.93 20.22 -3.37
C GLU A 88 -6.34 19.23 -4.50
N GLN A 89 -5.67 19.34 -5.65
CA GLN A 89 -5.93 18.47 -6.79
C GLN A 89 -5.59 16.99 -6.47
N ALA A 90 -4.46 16.74 -5.78
CA ALA A 90 -4.09 15.39 -5.38
C ALA A 90 -5.06 14.80 -4.36
N VAL A 91 -5.52 15.60 -3.39
CA VAL A 91 -6.56 15.16 -2.43
C VAL A 91 -7.87 14.86 -3.16
N ALA A 92 -8.28 15.67 -4.12
CA ALA A 92 -9.51 15.42 -4.89
C ALA A 92 -9.40 14.17 -5.79
N PHE A 93 -8.23 13.97 -6.41
CA PHE A 93 -7.95 12.88 -7.35
C PHE A 93 -7.96 11.50 -6.71
N GLY A 94 -7.33 11.35 -5.52
CA GLY A 94 -7.04 10.04 -4.93
C GLY A 94 -8.25 9.37 -4.28
N ASP A 95 -8.43 8.08 -4.49
CA ASP A 95 -9.20 7.20 -3.62
C ASP A 95 -8.43 6.99 -2.31
N VAL A 96 -7.10 6.94 -2.42
CA VAL A 96 -6.11 6.91 -1.35
C VAL A 96 -5.31 8.20 -1.37
N VAL A 97 -5.04 8.78 -0.21
CA VAL A 97 -4.13 9.93 -0.08
C VAL A 97 -2.93 9.55 0.77
N ALA A 98 -1.73 9.69 0.21
CA ALA A 98 -0.48 9.51 0.95
C ALA A 98 0.05 10.87 1.43
N LEU A 99 0.17 11.05 2.74
CA LEU A 99 0.77 12.24 3.36
C LEU A 99 2.28 12.01 3.53
N VAL A 100 3.08 12.68 2.70
CA VAL A 100 4.55 12.54 2.67
C VAL A 100 5.20 13.93 2.77
N VAL A 101 4.85 14.63 3.82
CA VAL A 101 5.22 16.04 4.06
C VAL A 101 6.04 16.19 5.35
N PRO A 102 6.74 17.31 5.56
CA PRO A 102 7.20 17.69 6.89
C PRO A 102 6.03 17.65 7.87
N TYR A 103 6.22 17.02 9.03
CA TYR A 103 5.13 16.70 9.93
C TYR A 103 4.28 17.93 10.36
N PRO A 104 4.87 19.13 10.60
CA PRO A 104 4.07 20.34 10.92
C PRO A 104 3.06 20.73 9.83
N ALA A 105 3.31 20.37 8.55
CA ALA A 105 2.41 20.70 7.46
C ALA A 105 1.08 19.93 7.50
N ILE A 106 1.00 18.83 8.27
CA ILE A 106 -0.23 18.05 8.41
C ILE A 106 -1.35 18.90 9.04
N GLU A 107 -1.00 19.83 9.93
CA GLU A 107 -1.98 20.71 10.56
C GLU A 107 -2.69 21.61 9.54
N GLU A 108 -1.94 22.22 8.63
CA GLU A 108 -2.50 23.07 7.56
C GLU A 108 -3.32 22.23 6.57
N ILE A 109 -2.81 21.05 6.20
CA ILE A 109 -3.51 20.11 5.30
C ILE A 109 -4.82 19.65 5.95
N GLY A 110 -4.81 19.32 7.23
CA GLY A 110 -6.01 18.93 7.98
C GLY A 110 -7.02 20.06 8.03
N LYS A 111 -6.62 21.30 8.38
CA LYS A 111 -7.51 22.46 8.38
C LYS A 111 -8.17 22.72 7.03
N ALA A 112 -7.39 22.55 5.94
CA ALA A 112 -7.89 22.84 4.59
C ALA A 112 -8.71 21.70 3.98
N HIS A 113 -8.40 20.44 4.31
CA HIS A 113 -8.88 19.28 3.54
C HIS A 113 -9.47 18.15 4.39
N ALA A 114 -9.70 18.32 5.72
CA ALA A 114 -10.19 17.25 6.59
C ALA A 114 -11.44 16.55 6.05
N SER A 115 -12.44 17.31 5.59
CA SER A 115 -13.69 16.75 5.05
C SER A 115 -13.45 15.85 3.83
N ALA A 116 -12.55 16.27 2.93
CA ALA A 116 -12.20 15.48 1.74
C ALA A 116 -11.36 14.23 2.13
N LEU A 117 -10.46 14.36 3.11
CA LEU A 117 -9.64 13.25 3.60
C LEU A 117 -10.48 12.21 4.34
N ALA A 118 -11.51 12.62 5.05
CA ALA A 118 -12.44 11.72 5.72
C ALA A 118 -13.27 10.83 4.76
N THR A 119 -13.36 11.19 3.48
CA THR A 119 -14.05 10.37 2.46
C THR A 119 -13.15 9.35 1.78
N LYS A 120 -11.84 9.35 2.05
CA LYS A 120 -10.87 8.46 1.40
C LYS A 120 -10.93 7.06 2.00
N VAL A 121 -10.71 6.06 1.16
CA VAL A 121 -10.65 4.66 1.63
C VAL A 121 -9.44 4.42 2.53
N LEU A 122 -8.39 5.26 2.37
CA LEU A 122 -7.16 5.23 3.15
C LEU A 122 -6.46 6.59 3.11
N VAL A 123 -6.02 7.07 4.26
CA VAL A 123 -4.97 8.10 4.38
C VAL A 123 -3.70 7.43 4.88
N LEU A 124 -2.72 7.27 3.99
CA LEU A 124 -1.43 6.66 4.29
C LEU A 124 -0.49 7.72 4.85
N ASP A 125 -0.21 7.70 6.14
CA ASP A 125 0.69 8.67 6.79
C ASP A 125 2.13 8.16 6.83
N VAL A 126 2.97 8.72 5.96
CA VAL A 126 4.41 8.45 5.85
C VAL A 126 5.25 9.52 6.58
N SER A 127 4.59 10.56 7.08
CA SER A 127 5.25 11.71 7.70
C SER A 127 5.85 11.39 9.06
N ASN A 128 7.00 11.98 9.36
CA ASN A 128 7.66 11.84 10.67
C ASN A 128 7.96 13.19 11.30
N PRO A 129 7.73 13.36 12.62
CA PRO A 129 8.28 14.48 13.36
C PRO A 129 9.78 14.28 13.58
N ILE A 130 10.60 15.18 13.05
CA ILE A 130 12.07 15.06 13.09
C ILE A 130 12.65 16.27 13.84
N PRO A 131 13.30 16.10 15.01
CA PRO A 131 13.75 17.21 15.85
C PRO A 131 14.63 18.22 15.09
N ARG A 132 15.58 17.74 14.30
CA ARG A 132 16.52 18.59 13.54
C ARG A 132 15.83 19.43 12.45
N ARG A 133 14.63 19.04 11.97
CA ARG A 133 13.85 19.75 10.95
C ARG A 133 12.72 20.59 11.55
N ASP A 134 12.00 20.00 12.50
CA ASP A 134 10.71 20.50 12.98
C ASP A 134 10.84 21.20 14.36
N GLY A 135 12.00 21.07 15.03
CA GLY A 135 12.27 21.58 16.36
C GLY A 135 11.93 20.59 17.48
N GLU A 136 12.72 20.59 18.54
CA GLU A 136 12.56 19.64 19.66
C GLU A 136 11.25 19.83 20.41
N ASP A 137 10.86 21.08 20.65
CA ASP A 137 9.61 21.43 21.33
C ASP A 137 8.38 20.93 20.55
N PHE A 138 8.45 20.99 19.22
CA PHE A 138 7.37 20.47 18.38
C PHE A 138 7.30 18.95 18.50
N VAL A 139 8.41 18.25 18.41
CA VAL A 139 8.46 16.78 18.55
C VAL A 139 8.01 16.35 19.94
N LYS A 140 8.41 17.09 20.99
CA LYS A 140 7.94 16.86 22.34
C LYS A 140 6.42 16.96 22.43
N ARG A 141 5.80 18.02 21.86
CA ARG A 141 4.33 18.13 21.81
C ARG A 141 3.65 16.96 21.12
N VAL A 142 4.23 16.46 20.02
CA VAL A 142 3.71 15.27 19.32
C VAL A 142 3.76 14.04 20.24
N ASN A 143 4.87 13.85 20.94
CA ASN A 143 5.05 12.73 21.87
C ASN A 143 4.11 12.83 23.08
N ASP A 144 3.91 14.02 23.64
CA ASP A 144 2.97 14.28 24.74
C ASP A 144 1.51 13.99 24.34
N GLN A 145 1.18 14.03 23.04
CA GLN A 145 -0.11 13.65 22.48
C GLN A 145 -0.24 12.14 22.17
N GLY A 146 0.72 11.33 22.60
CA GLY A 146 0.77 9.89 22.38
C GLY A 146 1.47 9.47 21.09
N GLY A 147 2.22 10.39 20.46
CA GLY A 147 3.03 10.14 19.28
C GLY A 147 2.33 10.47 17.96
N ALA A 148 3.11 10.29 16.89
CA ALA A 148 2.72 10.74 15.55
C ALA A 148 1.39 10.17 15.06
N GLY A 149 1.08 8.89 15.31
CA GLY A 149 -0.16 8.29 14.83
C GLY A 149 -1.40 8.93 15.44
N LEU A 150 -1.43 9.09 16.77
CA LEU A 150 -2.55 9.72 17.48
C LEU A 150 -2.64 11.22 17.17
N MET A 151 -1.49 11.88 17.04
CA MET A 151 -1.48 13.30 16.66
C MET A 151 -2.02 13.51 15.24
N THR A 152 -1.64 12.70 14.26
CA THR A 152 -2.20 12.78 12.90
C THR A 152 -3.72 12.58 12.92
N ALA A 153 -4.24 11.63 13.69
CA ALA A 153 -5.69 11.42 13.82
C ALA A 153 -6.43 12.65 14.38
N LYS A 154 -5.80 13.40 15.26
CA LYS A 154 -6.37 14.68 15.77
C LYS A 154 -6.31 15.79 14.72
N LEU A 155 -5.25 15.84 13.92
CA LEU A 155 -5.06 16.88 12.90
C LEU A 155 -5.93 16.64 11.66
N VAL A 156 -6.29 15.38 11.38
CA VAL A 156 -7.12 14.99 10.22
C VAL A 156 -8.33 14.16 10.71
N PRO A 157 -9.27 14.81 11.40
CA PRO A 157 -10.40 14.10 12.02
C PRO A 157 -11.29 13.40 10.98
N GLY A 158 -11.71 12.19 11.31
CA GLY A 158 -12.56 11.35 10.46
C GLY A 158 -11.83 10.58 9.37
N ALA A 159 -10.54 10.80 9.16
CA ALA A 159 -9.76 10.08 8.16
C ALA A 159 -9.44 8.65 8.62
N HIS A 160 -9.48 7.70 7.67
CA HIS A 160 -9.07 6.31 7.86
C HIS A 160 -7.55 6.18 7.73
N ILE A 161 -6.83 6.40 8.83
CA ILE A 161 -5.38 6.55 8.83
C ILE A 161 -4.69 5.22 9.03
N VAL A 162 -3.68 4.94 8.20
CA VAL A 162 -2.65 3.92 8.45
C VAL A 162 -1.28 4.57 8.32
N ARG A 163 -0.44 4.41 9.33
CA ARG A 163 0.97 4.78 9.25
C ARG A 163 1.78 3.65 8.63
N ALA A 164 2.61 3.98 7.64
CA ALA A 164 3.51 3.03 6.97
C ALA A 164 4.67 3.77 6.29
N PHE A 165 5.74 3.05 5.96
CA PHE A 165 6.95 3.58 5.30
C PHE A 165 7.69 4.68 6.09
N ASN A 166 7.39 4.84 7.35
CA ASN A 166 7.98 5.87 8.22
C ASN A 166 9.49 5.62 8.50
N ALA A 167 9.95 4.39 8.31
CA ALA A 167 11.27 3.93 8.71
C ALA A 167 12.20 3.54 7.56
N ILE A 168 11.72 3.48 6.32
CA ILE A 168 12.51 3.17 5.12
C ILE A 168 12.79 4.47 4.38
N GLY A 169 14.06 4.80 4.16
CA GLY A 169 14.42 6.02 3.47
C GLY A 169 14.26 5.92 1.95
N SER A 170 13.97 7.05 1.30
CA SER A 170 13.73 7.17 -0.14
C SER A 170 14.78 6.51 -1.03
N GLY A 171 16.05 6.59 -0.65
CA GLY A 171 17.15 5.97 -1.40
C GLY A 171 17.14 4.44 -1.38
N GLN A 172 16.39 3.83 -0.47
CA GLN A 172 16.31 2.39 -0.31
C GLN A 172 15.03 1.79 -0.90
N LEU A 173 13.97 2.57 -1.08
CA LEU A 173 12.66 2.07 -1.54
C LEU A 173 12.77 1.27 -2.84
N ALA A 174 13.43 1.81 -3.87
CA ALA A 174 13.54 1.16 -5.16
C ALA A 174 14.40 -0.12 -5.14
N THR A 175 15.41 -0.18 -4.28
CA THR A 175 16.34 -1.33 -4.17
C THR A 175 15.80 -2.43 -3.25
N LEU A 176 14.92 -2.08 -2.32
CA LEU A 176 14.33 -3.01 -1.38
C LEU A 176 13.00 -3.59 -1.87
N ALA A 177 12.30 -2.87 -2.77
CA ALA A 177 11.10 -3.36 -3.42
C ALA A 177 11.38 -4.63 -4.23
N HIS A 178 10.51 -5.63 -4.12
CA HIS A 178 10.63 -6.91 -4.84
C HIS A 178 11.98 -7.62 -4.63
N ARG A 179 12.62 -7.41 -3.49
CA ARG A 179 13.90 -8.04 -3.17
C ARG A 179 13.77 -9.57 -3.20
N ALA A 180 14.72 -10.24 -3.88
CA ALA A 180 14.78 -11.70 -3.91
C ALA A 180 14.99 -12.29 -2.50
N GLY A 181 14.41 -13.44 -2.24
CA GLY A 181 14.45 -14.11 -0.94
C GLY A 181 13.43 -13.53 0.05
N ASN A 182 13.86 -13.24 1.27
CA ASN A 182 12.96 -12.69 2.29
C ASN A 182 12.57 -11.25 1.96
N PRO A 183 11.27 -10.93 1.82
CA PRO A 183 10.83 -9.57 1.58
C PRO A 183 11.19 -8.66 2.76
N VAL A 184 11.30 -7.37 2.49
CA VAL A 184 11.42 -6.37 3.55
C VAL A 184 10.07 -6.17 4.21
N GLY A 185 10.04 -6.23 5.54
CA GLY A 185 8.86 -5.92 6.33
C GLY A 185 8.62 -4.42 6.42
N VAL A 186 7.37 -4.00 6.23
CA VAL A 186 6.91 -2.64 6.49
C VAL A 186 6.00 -2.67 7.71
N PRO A 187 6.42 -2.10 8.85
CA PRO A 187 5.53 -2.01 10.00
C PRO A 187 4.40 -1.04 9.68
N ILE A 188 3.15 -1.44 9.96
CA ILE A 188 1.97 -0.61 9.81
C ILE A 188 1.22 -0.48 11.12
N ALA A 189 0.64 0.69 11.36
CA ALA A 189 -0.20 0.98 12.52
C ALA A 189 -1.48 1.69 12.08
N GLY A 190 -2.64 1.20 12.52
CA GLY A 190 -3.95 1.75 12.16
C GLY A 190 -5.06 1.14 12.99
N ASP A 191 -6.23 1.77 13.01
CA ASP A 191 -7.38 1.34 13.81
C ASP A 191 -8.58 0.89 12.94
N ASP A 192 -8.63 1.29 11.66
CA ASP A 192 -9.69 0.90 10.73
C ASP A 192 -9.29 -0.34 9.92
N ALA A 193 -10.05 -1.41 10.07
CA ALA A 193 -9.74 -2.70 9.42
C ALA A 193 -9.75 -2.64 7.88
N LYS A 194 -10.61 -1.81 7.28
CA LYS A 194 -10.68 -1.68 5.82
C LYS A 194 -9.49 -0.88 5.28
N ALA A 195 -9.12 0.20 5.96
CA ALA A 195 -7.94 0.98 5.62
C ALA A 195 -6.66 0.15 5.78
N ILE A 196 -6.56 -0.66 6.84
CA ILE A 196 -5.44 -1.59 7.07
C ILE A 196 -5.35 -2.58 5.90
N ALA A 197 -6.45 -3.24 5.53
CA ALA A 197 -6.47 -4.19 4.42
C ALA A 197 -6.08 -3.53 3.09
N THR A 198 -6.52 -2.30 2.84
CA THR A 198 -6.15 -1.51 1.66
C THR A 198 -4.65 -1.17 1.67
N ALA A 199 -4.12 -0.73 2.82
CA ALA A 199 -2.70 -0.44 2.96
C ALA A 199 -1.84 -1.69 2.75
N GLU A 200 -2.25 -2.82 3.32
CA GLU A 200 -1.57 -4.11 3.12
C GLU A 200 -1.52 -4.52 1.65
N ALA A 201 -2.63 -4.41 0.93
CA ALA A 201 -2.68 -4.74 -0.50
C ALA A 201 -1.73 -3.85 -1.32
N LEU A 202 -1.75 -2.52 -1.08
CA LEU A 202 -0.85 -1.57 -1.73
C LEU A 202 0.62 -1.85 -1.44
N ILE A 203 0.96 -2.15 -0.18
CA ILE A 203 2.33 -2.44 0.26
C ILE A 203 2.85 -3.72 -0.41
N ARG A 204 2.02 -4.78 -0.48
CA ARG A 204 2.38 -6.02 -1.20
C ARG A 204 2.54 -5.78 -2.69
N GLY A 205 1.64 -4.98 -3.28
CA GLY A 205 1.67 -4.65 -4.72
C GLY A 205 2.97 -3.98 -5.16
N ILE A 206 3.63 -3.23 -4.28
CA ILE A 206 4.92 -2.59 -4.55
C ILE A 206 6.13 -3.36 -4.00
N GLY A 207 5.94 -4.64 -3.63
CA GLY A 207 7.04 -5.57 -3.34
C GLY A 207 7.58 -5.58 -1.92
N PHE A 208 6.78 -5.20 -0.94
CA PHE A 208 7.08 -5.29 0.50
C PHE A 208 6.08 -6.19 1.22
N GLU A 209 6.43 -6.62 2.43
CA GLU A 209 5.50 -7.38 3.28
C GLU A 209 5.02 -6.52 4.46
N PRO A 210 3.74 -6.14 4.52
CA PRO A 210 3.20 -5.36 5.63
C PRO A 210 3.12 -6.20 6.91
N VAL A 211 3.41 -5.58 8.04
CA VAL A 211 3.27 -6.18 9.36
C VAL A 211 2.46 -5.25 10.25
N LEU A 212 1.20 -5.59 10.52
CA LEU A 212 0.38 -4.84 11.47
C LEU A 212 0.95 -5.01 12.88
N VAL A 213 1.44 -3.91 13.46
CA VAL A 213 2.05 -3.89 14.79
C VAL A 213 1.08 -3.43 15.88
N GLY A 214 -0.07 -2.90 15.50
CA GLY A 214 -1.14 -2.47 16.39
C GLY A 214 -1.89 -1.23 15.90
N GLY A 215 -2.65 -0.60 16.78
CA GLY A 215 -3.38 0.64 16.49
C GLY A 215 -2.46 1.85 16.31
N LEU A 216 -3.06 3.03 16.00
CA LEU A 216 -2.34 4.28 15.77
C LEU A 216 -1.42 4.69 16.92
N ALA A 217 -1.71 4.27 18.15
CA ALA A 217 -0.83 4.49 19.30
C ALA A 217 0.56 3.87 19.14
N MET A 218 0.68 2.77 18.34
CA MET A 218 1.95 2.15 18.02
C MET A 218 2.77 2.99 17.02
N GLY A 219 2.17 3.97 16.37
CA GLY A 219 2.83 4.86 15.41
C GLY A 219 4.03 5.62 15.95
N LYS A 220 4.15 5.79 17.26
CA LYS A 220 5.32 6.38 17.92
C LYS A 220 6.59 5.52 17.78
N HIS A 221 6.45 4.22 17.53
CA HIS A 221 7.54 3.28 17.39
C HIS A 221 7.98 3.04 15.94
N LEU A 222 7.30 3.66 14.96
CA LEU A 222 7.59 3.53 13.54
C LEU A 222 8.57 4.61 13.01
N VAL A 223 8.90 5.61 13.83
CA VAL A 223 9.77 6.70 13.41
C VAL A 223 11.26 6.25 13.38
N PRO A 224 12.13 6.89 12.59
CA PRO A 224 13.56 6.57 12.59
C PRO A 224 14.17 6.66 13.98
N GLY A 225 15.02 5.68 14.34
CA GLY A 225 15.67 5.61 15.64
C GLY A 225 14.84 4.97 16.76
N THR A 226 13.64 4.50 16.47
CA THR A 226 12.83 3.69 17.39
C THR A 226 12.91 2.19 17.06
N PRO A 227 12.43 1.29 17.94
CA PRO A 227 12.61 -0.16 17.74
C PRO A 227 12.06 -0.73 16.44
N LEU A 228 10.97 -0.17 15.88
CA LEU A 228 10.41 -0.58 14.60
C LEU A 228 10.96 0.25 13.42
N GLY A 229 11.88 1.17 13.70
CA GLY A 229 12.59 1.94 12.69
C GLY A 229 13.69 1.14 12.00
N GLY A 230 13.93 1.41 10.71
CA GLY A 230 14.95 0.73 9.93
C GLY A 230 14.40 -0.42 9.06
N VAL A 231 15.34 -1.20 8.51
CA VAL A 231 15.01 -2.31 7.59
C VAL A 231 15.00 -3.61 8.36
N HIS A 232 13.87 -4.25 8.43
CA HIS A 232 13.64 -5.52 9.13
C HIS A 232 12.98 -6.55 8.22
N THR A 233 13.11 -7.81 8.57
CA THR A 233 12.25 -8.87 8.05
C THR A 233 10.88 -8.83 8.72
N PRO A 234 9.83 -9.40 8.12
CA PRO A 234 8.52 -9.51 8.76
C PRO A 234 8.53 -10.24 10.11
N ALA A 235 9.42 -11.24 10.25
CA ALA A 235 9.56 -12.01 11.49
C ALA A 235 10.13 -11.15 12.62
N GLU A 236 11.20 -10.40 12.35
CA GLU A 236 11.81 -9.46 13.31
C GLU A 236 10.80 -8.40 13.75
N LEU A 237 10.04 -7.80 12.82
CA LEU A 237 9.01 -6.82 13.18
C LEU A 237 7.96 -7.38 14.14
N ARG A 238 7.50 -8.63 13.92
CA ARG A 238 6.53 -9.27 14.83
C ARG A 238 7.14 -9.51 16.22
N GLN A 239 8.41 -9.93 16.28
CA GLN A 239 9.11 -10.12 17.56
C GLN A 239 9.27 -8.80 18.31
N ILE A 240 9.76 -7.74 17.64
CA ILE A 240 9.91 -6.41 18.25
C ILE A 240 8.55 -5.89 18.71
N ALA A 241 7.52 -5.95 17.87
CA ALA A 241 6.18 -5.44 18.21
C ALA A 241 5.60 -6.15 19.46
N ALA A 242 5.89 -7.43 19.66
CA ALA A 242 5.43 -8.18 20.84
C ALA A 242 6.04 -7.65 22.15
N THR A 243 7.22 -7.01 22.11
CA THR A 243 7.88 -6.43 23.30
C THR A 243 7.41 -5.01 23.62
N LEU A 244 6.66 -4.37 22.72
CA LEU A 244 6.22 -2.96 22.84
C LEU A 244 4.78 -2.79 23.33
N ARG A 245 4.09 -3.89 23.60
CA ARG A 245 2.69 -3.93 24.07
C ARG A 245 2.57 -3.77 25.57
#